data_89f40bb9d6a4c9491ab4a0f6ed7f4809
#
_entry.id   89f40bb9d6a4c9491ab4a0f6ed7f4809
#
_cell.length_a   1.000
_cell.length_b   1.000
_cell.length_c   1.000
_cell.angle_alpha   90.00
_cell.angle_beta   90.00
_cell.angle_gamma   90.00
#
_symmetry.space_group_name_H-M   'P 1'
#
loop_
_entity.id
_entity.type
_entity.pdbx_description
1 polymer ?
#
loop_
_entity_poly.entity_id
_entity_poly.type
_entity_poly.pdbx_seq_one_letter_code
_entity_poly.pdbx_strand_id
1 'polypeptide(L)'
;MAKKYDDLQLKDDFIFGKVMQNENICKEFLEHLLGIKIESITYPERQKTLKITYDGKGVRLDLYVQDNHETIYDAEMQQEGSKKDIEQLPKRSRYYQGMIDLNLLEQGGSYQQLNESCIIFICTFDPFGRGLYEYTFESICKEDNSLTLNDGIKRIFFNTKGTKGEISEQAKAILDYIDKSTTEDKFTKELDNEVRKVRNNEGWRREYMKTLLHEQEIREEGREEGRAEQIIKISMEYNVETEKIVSKLITDLNISRKQANEYLEEYGK
;
A
#
# COMPACT_ATOMS: atom_id res chain seq x y z
N MET A 1 8.85 -9.32 13.77
CA MET A 1 10.07 -9.64 12.99
C MET A 1 9.71 -9.64 11.53
N ALA A 2 10.56 -9.09 10.65
CA ALA A 2 10.36 -9.17 9.23
C ALA A 2 10.40 -10.64 8.76
N LYS A 3 9.59 -10.98 7.74
CA LYS A 3 9.59 -12.33 7.15
C LYS A 3 10.92 -12.61 6.45
N LYS A 4 11.35 -13.87 6.44
CA LYS A 4 12.47 -14.30 5.60
C LYS A 4 12.02 -14.26 4.13
N TYR A 5 12.93 -13.93 3.23
CA TYR A 5 12.64 -13.85 1.79
C TYR A 5 12.03 -15.16 1.23
N ASP A 6 12.51 -16.30 1.67
CA ASP A 6 12.02 -17.61 1.22
C ASP A 6 10.60 -17.93 1.69
N ASP A 7 10.12 -17.27 2.75
CA ASP A 7 8.78 -17.45 3.32
C ASP A 7 7.75 -16.47 2.74
N LEU A 8 8.18 -15.56 1.87
CA LEU A 8 7.28 -14.60 1.25
C LEU A 8 6.30 -15.28 0.30
N GLN A 9 5.07 -14.80 0.30
CA GLN A 9 3.94 -15.29 -0.51
C GLN A 9 3.40 -14.15 -1.38
N LEU A 10 2.45 -14.45 -2.28
CA LEU A 10 1.84 -13.42 -3.13
C LEU A 10 1.19 -12.29 -2.32
N LYS A 11 0.67 -12.57 -1.14
CA LYS A 11 0.09 -11.55 -0.24
C LYS A 11 1.10 -10.56 0.35
N ASP A 12 2.40 -10.85 0.24
CA ASP A 12 3.44 -9.91 0.66
C ASP A 12 3.70 -8.91 -0.49
N ASP A 13 3.58 -7.62 -0.21
CA ASP A 13 3.65 -6.51 -1.16
C ASP A 13 4.90 -6.56 -2.07
N PHE A 14 6.06 -6.96 -1.52
CA PHE A 14 7.26 -7.13 -2.32
C PHE A 14 7.08 -8.21 -3.41
N ILE A 15 6.56 -9.40 -3.06
CA ILE A 15 6.32 -10.47 -4.03
C ILE A 15 5.23 -10.07 -5.02
N PHE A 16 4.13 -9.49 -4.54
CA PHE A 16 3.04 -9.01 -5.39
C PHE A 16 3.55 -8.04 -6.45
N GLY A 17 4.25 -6.98 -6.04
CA GLY A 17 4.79 -6.00 -6.97
C GLY A 17 5.80 -6.59 -7.97
N LYS A 18 6.58 -7.64 -7.60
CA LYS A 18 7.50 -8.30 -8.53
C LYS A 18 6.79 -9.25 -9.50
N VAL A 19 5.81 -10.01 -9.03
CA VAL A 19 4.99 -10.91 -9.87
C VAL A 19 4.20 -10.11 -10.89
N MET A 20 3.62 -8.98 -10.48
CA MET A 20 2.83 -8.10 -11.36
C MET A 20 3.68 -7.32 -12.37
N GLN A 21 5.00 -7.40 -12.34
CA GLN A 21 5.87 -6.93 -13.43
C GLN A 21 5.81 -7.80 -14.69
N ASN A 22 5.30 -9.01 -14.57
CA ASN A 22 4.98 -9.85 -15.73
C ASN A 22 3.63 -9.41 -16.31
N GLU A 23 3.68 -8.77 -17.48
CA GLU A 23 2.52 -8.14 -18.14
C GLU A 23 1.37 -9.14 -18.37
N ASN A 24 1.68 -10.35 -18.82
CA ASN A 24 0.65 -11.38 -19.05
C ASN A 24 -0.03 -11.81 -17.75
N ILE A 25 0.75 -12.04 -16.70
CA ILE A 25 0.22 -12.40 -15.37
C ILE A 25 -0.60 -11.26 -14.80
N CYS A 26 -0.11 -10.03 -14.88
CA CYS A 26 -0.82 -8.85 -14.39
C CYS A 26 -2.16 -8.63 -15.10
N LYS A 27 -2.15 -8.71 -16.41
CA LYS A 27 -3.35 -8.56 -17.24
C LYS A 27 -4.39 -9.64 -16.88
N GLU A 28 -4.00 -10.93 -16.90
CA GLU A 28 -4.89 -12.04 -16.60
C GLU A 28 -5.39 -12.00 -15.15
N PHE A 29 -4.56 -11.55 -14.21
CA PHE A 29 -4.93 -11.32 -12.82
C PHE A 29 -6.07 -10.29 -12.70
N LEU A 30 -5.94 -9.13 -13.35
CA LEU A 30 -6.99 -8.10 -13.34
C LEU A 30 -8.26 -8.57 -14.06
N GLU A 31 -8.13 -9.22 -15.21
CA GLU A 31 -9.27 -9.77 -15.94
C GLU A 31 -10.10 -10.76 -15.10
N HIS A 32 -9.43 -11.70 -14.45
CA HIS A 32 -10.09 -12.71 -13.61
C HIS A 32 -10.69 -12.10 -12.35
N LEU A 33 -9.96 -11.17 -11.70
CA LEU A 33 -10.41 -10.58 -10.45
C LEU A 33 -11.61 -9.65 -10.66
N LEU A 34 -11.61 -8.88 -11.74
CA LEU A 34 -12.65 -7.89 -12.04
C LEU A 34 -13.79 -8.43 -12.94
N GLY A 35 -13.62 -9.60 -13.53
CA GLY A 35 -14.59 -10.16 -14.49
C GLY A 35 -14.69 -9.36 -15.79
N ILE A 36 -13.63 -8.68 -16.21
CA ILE A 36 -13.57 -7.86 -17.42
C ILE A 36 -12.63 -8.46 -18.45
N LYS A 37 -12.61 -7.87 -19.65
CA LYS A 37 -11.59 -8.14 -20.68
C LYS A 37 -10.73 -6.93 -20.89
N ILE A 38 -9.42 -7.14 -20.88
CA ILE A 38 -8.40 -6.12 -21.10
C ILE A 38 -7.61 -6.54 -22.35
N GLU A 39 -7.52 -5.70 -23.34
CA GLU A 39 -6.77 -6.01 -24.57
C GLU A 39 -5.26 -5.94 -24.31
N SER A 40 -4.80 -4.85 -23.74
CA SER A 40 -3.41 -4.64 -23.37
C SER A 40 -3.30 -3.79 -22.12
N ILE A 41 -2.17 -3.91 -21.42
CA ILE A 41 -1.81 -3.04 -20.30
C ILE A 41 -0.47 -2.35 -20.55
N THR A 42 -0.31 -1.18 -19.98
CA THR A 42 0.96 -0.44 -19.94
C THR A 42 1.28 -0.06 -18.51
N TYR A 43 2.58 0.04 -18.22
CA TYR A 43 3.06 0.54 -16.93
C TYR A 43 3.54 1.98 -17.15
N PRO A 44 2.76 3.02 -16.79
CA PRO A 44 3.16 4.41 -16.99
C PRO A 44 4.51 4.71 -16.32
N GLU A 45 4.72 4.14 -15.14
CA GLU A 45 6.03 4.09 -14.48
C GLU A 45 6.06 2.87 -13.55
N ARG A 46 7.16 2.10 -13.60
CA ARG A 46 7.33 0.96 -12.67
C ARG A 46 7.60 1.46 -11.25
N GLN A 47 6.80 1.02 -10.27
CA GLN A 47 6.87 1.43 -8.86
C GLN A 47 6.75 2.96 -8.68
N LYS A 48 5.69 3.52 -9.25
CA LYS A 48 5.45 4.97 -9.17
C LYS A 48 5.28 5.43 -7.73
N THR A 49 6.22 6.24 -7.25
CA THR A 49 6.02 6.99 -6.02
C THR A 49 5.40 8.34 -6.38
N LEU A 50 4.12 8.50 -6.07
CA LEU A 50 3.42 9.75 -6.29
C LEU A 50 3.74 10.72 -5.15
N LYS A 51 4.37 11.87 -5.46
CA LYS A 51 4.59 12.97 -4.52
C LYS A 51 4.13 14.27 -5.16
N ILE A 52 3.31 15.03 -4.47
CA ILE A 52 2.84 16.34 -4.94
C ILE A 52 3.79 17.45 -4.54
N THR A 53 4.34 17.37 -3.31
CA THR A 53 5.27 18.34 -2.74
C THR A 53 6.42 17.63 -2.04
N TYR A 54 7.54 18.36 -1.82
CA TYR A 54 8.70 17.83 -1.11
C TYR A 54 8.35 17.32 0.31
N ASP A 55 7.44 18.01 1.00
CA ASP A 55 6.98 17.68 2.37
C ASP A 55 5.66 16.88 2.41
N GLY A 56 5.06 16.56 1.24
CA GLY A 56 3.83 15.80 1.16
C GLY A 56 4.02 14.31 1.44
N LYS A 57 3.02 13.68 2.07
CA LYS A 57 2.99 12.23 2.25
C LYS A 57 2.92 11.56 0.87
N GLY A 58 4.05 11.05 0.40
CA GLY A 58 4.10 10.25 -0.83
C GLY A 58 3.30 8.95 -0.70
N VAL A 59 2.83 8.45 -1.83
CA VAL A 59 2.20 7.13 -1.95
C VAL A 59 3.07 6.29 -2.86
N ARG A 60 3.45 5.10 -2.40
CA ARG A 60 4.03 4.06 -3.23
C ARG A 60 2.91 3.08 -3.55
N LEU A 61 2.61 2.93 -4.83
CA LEU A 61 1.59 2.01 -5.31
C LEU A 61 2.22 0.64 -5.57
N ASP A 62 1.54 -0.43 -5.12
CA ASP A 62 2.03 -1.81 -5.29
C ASP A 62 1.91 -2.22 -6.76
N LEU A 63 0.79 -1.91 -7.39
CA LEU A 63 0.54 -2.09 -8.81
C LEU A 63 -0.17 -0.87 -9.39
N TYR A 64 0.42 -0.26 -10.41
CA TYR A 64 -0.17 0.86 -11.14
C TYR A 64 -0.04 0.61 -12.65
N VAL A 65 -1.15 0.35 -13.31
CA VAL A 65 -1.20 0.05 -14.75
C VAL A 65 -2.36 0.79 -15.42
N GLN A 66 -2.24 0.95 -16.72
CA GLN A 66 -3.25 1.55 -17.58
C GLN A 66 -3.60 0.59 -18.71
N ASP A 67 -4.89 0.43 -19.01
CA ASP A 67 -5.34 -0.40 -20.14
C ASP A 67 -5.41 0.38 -21.46
N ASN A 68 -5.83 -0.29 -22.53
CA ASN A 68 -5.98 0.28 -23.87
C ASN A 68 -7.13 1.30 -23.99
N HIS A 69 -8.00 1.43 -22.99
CA HIS A 69 -9.03 2.46 -22.88
C HIS A 69 -8.61 3.60 -21.94
N GLU A 70 -7.34 3.62 -21.57
CA GLU A 70 -6.76 4.59 -20.65
C GLU A 70 -7.29 4.47 -19.20
N THR A 71 -8.04 3.42 -18.85
CA THR A 71 -8.49 3.16 -17.49
C THR A 71 -7.29 2.81 -16.62
N ILE A 72 -7.22 3.42 -15.44
CA ILE A 72 -6.16 3.20 -14.48
C ILE A 72 -6.59 2.18 -13.44
N TYR A 73 -5.72 1.20 -13.20
CA TYR A 73 -5.87 0.22 -12.14
C TYR A 73 -4.73 0.40 -11.13
N ASP A 74 -5.11 0.64 -9.89
CA ASP A 74 -4.24 0.66 -8.73
C ASP A 74 -4.64 -0.50 -7.82
N ALA A 75 -3.79 -1.51 -7.69
CA ALA A 75 -4.09 -2.68 -6.87
C ALA A 75 -3.08 -2.85 -5.74
N GLU A 76 -3.61 -2.93 -4.54
CA GLU A 76 -2.88 -2.91 -3.27
C GLU A 76 -3.14 -4.18 -2.47
N MET A 77 -2.07 -4.85 -2.04
CA MET A 77 -2.16 -5.95 -1.08
C MET A 77 -2.28 -5.41 0.34
N GLN A 78 -3.33 -5.84 1.05
CA GLN A 78 -3.55 -5.42 2.42
C GLN A 78 -3.63 -6.62 3.34
N GLN A 79 -2.54 -6.85 4.07
CA GLN A 79 -2.52 -7.87 5.12
C GLN A 79 -3.22 -7.33 6.38
N GLU A 80 -3.63 -8.26 7.25
CA GLU A 80 -4.25 -7.92 8.54
C GLU A 80 -3.31 -7.02 9.35
N GLY A 81 -3.83 -5.86 9.72
CA GLY A 81 -3.12 -4.86 10.50
C GLY A 81 -3.85 -4.57 11.81
N SER A 82 -3.44 -3.50 12.48
CA SER A 82 -4.17 -3.02 13.66
C SER A 82 -5.57 -2.53 13.26
N LYS A 83 -6.50 -2.49 14.23
CA LYS A 83 -7.85 -1.92 14.02
C LYS A 83 -7.78 -0.52 13.40
N LYS A 84 -6.79 0.28 13.80
CA LYS A 84 -6.55 1.62 13.25
C LYS A 84 -6.20 1.59 11.76
N ASP A 85 -5.40 0.61 11.33
CA ASP A 85 -5.01 0.47 9.91
C ASP A 85 -6.23 0.11 9.06
N ILE A 86 -7.09 -0.79 9.55
CA ILE A 86 -8.33 -1.20 8.89
C ILE A 86 -9.28 0.01 8.76
N GLU A 87 -9.49 0.76 9.83
CA GLU A 87 -10.36 1.94 9.86
C GLU A 87 -9.89 3.07 8.91
N GLN A 88 -8.62 3.07 8.55
CA GLN A 88 -8.05 4.05 7.62
C GLN A 88 -8.21 3.69 6.14
N LEU A 89 -8.51 2.44 5.78
CA LEU A 89 -8.60 2.00 4.39
C LEU A 89 -9.51 2.88 3.51
N PRO A 90 -10.72 3.28 3.93
CA PRO A 90 -11.57 4.15 3.12
C PRO A 90 -10.96 5.54 2.88
N LYS A 91 -10.18 6.05 3.86
CA LYS A 91 -9.48 7.34 3.70
C LYS A 91 -8.24 7.19 2.84
N ARG A 92 -7.54 6.05 2.93
CA ARG A 92 -6.40 5.72 2.04
C ARG A 92 -6.85 5.64 0.60
N SER A 93 -7.93 4.92 0.29
CA SER A 93 -8.44 4.80 -1.07
C SER A 93 -8.80 6.15 -1.68
N ARG A 94 -9.41 7.06 -0.89
CA ARG A 94 -9.67 8.44 -1.30
C ARG A 94 -8.39 9.23 -1.56
N TYR A 95 -7.38 9.06 -0.70
CA TYR A 95 -6.10 9.75 -0.83
C TYR A 95 -5.33 9.27 -2.07
N TYR A 96 -5.34 7.96 -2.34
CA TYR A 96 -4.70 7.38 -3.53
C TYR A 96 -5.34 7.91 -4.81
N GLN A 97 -6.69 7.95 -4.85
CA GLN A 97 -7.39 8.57 -5.97
C GLN A 97 -6.95 10.01 -6.21
N GLY A 98 -6.94 10.85 -5.17
CA GLY A 98 -6.51 12.24 -5.31
C GLY A 98 -5.05 12.37 -5.79
N MET A 99 -4.16 11.45 -5.38
CA MET A 99 -2.78 11.43 -5.84
C MET A 99 -2.66 11.03 -7.31
N ILE A 100 -3.47 10.07 -7.76
CA ILE A 100 -3.54 9.64 -9.16
C ILE A 100 -4.03 10.81 -10.01
N ASP A 101 -5.15 11.42 -9.67
CA ASP A 101 -5.75 12.55 -10.41
C ASP A 101 -4.79 13.73 -10.56
N LEU A 102 -4.10 14.09 -9.47
CA LEU A 102 -3.12 15.18 -9.48
C LEU A 102 -1.87 14.88 -10.32
N ASN A 103 -1.54 13.61 -10.53
CA ASN A 103 -0.44 13.22 -11.41
C ASN A 103 -0.84 13.15 -12.89
N LEU A 104 -2.13 13.00 -13.16
CA LEU A 104 -2.64 12.92 -14.54
C LEU A 104 -2.92 14.30 -15.11
N LEU A 105 -3.43 15.22 -14.29
CA LEU A 105 -3.87 16.52 -14.75
C LEU A 105 -2.75 17.55 -14.59
N GLU A 106 -2.22 18.03 -15.70
CA GLU A 106 -1.27 19.13 -15.71
C GLU A 106 -1.96 20.47 -15.41
N GLN A 107 -1.17 21.45 -14.97
CA GLN A 107 -1.69 22.79 -14.67
C GLN A 107 -2.37 23.41 -15.91
N GLY A 108 -3.66 23.71 -15.79
CA GLY A 108 -4.47 24.28 -16.88
C GLY A 108 -5.11 23.23 -17.80
N GLY A 109 -4.93 21.92 -17.51
CA GLY A 109 -5.61 20.84 -18.22
C GLY A 109 -7.12 20.82 -17.95
N SER A 110 -7.89 20.24 -18.88
CA SER A 110 -9.33 20.05 -18.74
C SER A 110 -9.63 18.85 -17.81
N TYR A 111 -10.62 18.95 -16.94
CA TYR A 111 -11.11 17.84 -16.13
C TYR A 111 -11.59 16.63 -16.96
N GLN A 112 -11.94 16.85 -18.25
CA GLN A 112 -12.28 15.76 -19.18
C GLN A 112 -11.08 14.85 -19.53
N GLN A 113 -9.86 15.25 -19.16
CA GLN A 113 -8.65 14.45 -19.34
C GLN A 113 -8.39 13.50 -18.16
N LEU A 114 -9.21 13.56 -17.10
CA LEU A 114 -9.13 12.58 -16.02
C LEU A 114 -9.62 11.23 -16.53
N ASN A 115 -8.79 10.22 -16.36
CA ASN A 115 -9.07 8.85 -16.76
C ASN A 115 -10.06 8.18 -15.82
N GLU A 116 -10.80 7.19 -16.30
CA GLU A 116 -11.45 6.25 -15.41
C GLU A 116 -10.41 5.56 -14.53
N SER A 117 -10.75 5.30 -13.29
CA SER A 117 -9.83 4.70 -12.34
C SER A 117 -10.49 3.71 -11.40
N CYS A 118 -9.80 2.62 -11.13
CA CYS A 118 -10.21 1.56 -10.23
C CYS A 118 -9.16 1.36 -9.15
N ILE A 119 -9.48 1.74 -7.92
CA ILE A 119 -8.63 1.51 -6.75
C ILE A 119 -9.06 0.19 -6.11
N ILE A 120 -8.16 -0.78 -6.09
CA ILE A 120 -8.43 -2.16 -5.67
C ILE A 120 -7.61 -2.46 -4.42
N PHE A 121 -8.28 -2.82 -3.32
CA PHE A 121 -7.63 -3.37 -2.14
C PHE A 121 -7.93 -4.86 -2.04
N ILE A 122 -6.90 -5.70 -1.97
CA ILE A 122 -7.03 -7.13 -1.78
C ILE A 122 -6.66 -7.43 -0.32
N CYS A 123 -7.69 -7.66 0.50
CA CYS A 123 -7.56 -7.78 1.95
C CYS A 123 -7.52 -9.24 2.38
N THR A 124 -6.53 -9.62 3.20
CA THR A 124 -6.46 -10.95 3.83
C THR A 124 -7.38 -11.08 5.05
N PHE A 125 -8.29 -10.13 5.24
CA PHE A 125 -9.28 -10.03 6.31
C PHE A 125 -10.55 -9.36 5.74
N ASP A 126 -11.65 -9.39 6.51
CA ASP A 126 -12.88 -8.68 6.11
C ASP A 126 -12.82 -7.19 6.51
N PRO A 127 -12.64 -6.27 5.54
CA PRO A 127 -12.44 -4.85 5.84
C PRO A 127 -13.69 -4.14 6.39
N PHE A 128 -14.89 -4.71 6.19
CA PHE A 128 -16.16 -4.08 6.59
C PHE A 128 -17.04 -4.98 7.49
N GLY A 129 -16.59 -6.20 7.79
CA GLY A 129 -17.28 -7.10 8.72
C GLY A 129 -18.65 -7.61 8.24
N ARG A 130 -18.90 -7.66 6.92
CA ARG A 130 -20.18 -8.14 6.34
C ARG A 130 -20.10 -9.53 5.71
N GLY A 131 -18.89 -10.07 5.59
CA GLY A 131 -18.63 -11.38 5.04
C GLY A 131 -18.74 -11.48 3.52
N LEU A 132 -18.80 -10.36 2.80
CA LEU A 132 -18.82 -10.38 1.34
C LEU A 132 -17.42 -10.68 0.78
N TYR A 133 -17.37 -11.32 -0.39
CA TYR A 133 -16.12 -11.51 -1.15
C TYR A 133 -15.63 -10.21 -1.75
N GLU A 134 -16.56 -9.35 -2.16
CA GLU A 134 -16.27 -8.08 -2.84
C GLU A 134 -17.16 -6.98 -2.27
N TYR A 135 -16.58 -5.80 -2.11
CA TYR A 135 -17.26 -4.55 -1.75
C TYR A 135 -16.90 -3.50 -2.79
N THR A 136 -17.84 -3.17 -3.65
CA THR A 136 -17.67 -2.11 -4.66
C THR A 136 -18.36 -0.83 -4.21
N PHE A 137 -17.63 0.29 -4.28
CA PHE A 137 -18.13 1.61 -3.92
C PHE A 137 -18.05 2.55 -5.13
N GLU A 138 -19.19 3.14 -5.44
CA GLU A 138 -19.36 4.20 -6.42
C GLU A 138 -20.17 5.33 -5.79
N SER A 139 -20.10 6.53 -6.39
CA SER A 139 -20.84 7.69 -5.89
C SER A 139 -22.30 7.64 -6.37
N ILE A 140 -23.25 7.52 -5.45
CA ILE A 140 -24.71 7.52 -5.74
C ILE A 140 -25.40 8.73 -5.10
N CYS A 141 -26.46 9.21 -5.73
CA CYS A 141 -27.33 10.24 -5.16
C CYS A 141 -28.16 9.65 -4.01
N LYS A 142 -28.14 10.28 -2.84
CA LYS A 142 -28.90 9.80 -1.68
C LYS A 142 -30.42 9.99 -1.84
N GLU A 143 -30.81 11.03 -2.56
CA GLU A 143 -32.19 11.39 -2.82
C GLU A 143 -32.81 10.50 -3.91
N ASP A 144 -31.99 9.94 -4.79
CA ASP A 144 -32.37 8.98 -5.83
C ASP A 144 -31.26 7.95 -6.02
N ASN A 145 -31.40 6.81 -5.40
CA ASN A 145 -30.38 5.73 -5.44
C ASN A 145 -30.20 5.06 -6.83
N SER A 146 -31.06 5.38 -7.79
CA SER A 146 -30.89 4.95 -9.19
C SER A 146 -29.95 5.85 -9.99
N LEU A 147 -29.60 7.02 -9.45
CA LEU A 147 -28.73 8.01 -10.08
C LEU A 147 -27.30 7.86 -9.57
N THR A 148 -26.41 7.42 -10.46
CA THR A 148 -24.95 7.36 -10.23
C THR A 148 -24.30 8.66 -10.69
N LEU A 149 -23.29 9.16 -9.96
CA LEU A 149 -22.56 10.38 -10.32
C LEU A 149 -21.77 10.24 -11.62
N ASN A 150 -21.35 9.01 -11.96
CA ASN A 150 -20.55 8.67 -13.15
C ASN A 150 -19.26 9.52 -13.26
N ASP A 151 -18.58 9.67 -12.13
CA ASP A 151 -17.31 10.40 -12.01
C ASP A 151 -16.09 9.57 -12.49
N GLY A 152 -16.31 8.35 -13.00
CA GLY A 152 -15.27 7.45 -13.49
C GLY A 152 -14.45 6.77 -12.40
N ILE A 153 -14.86 6.87 -11.13
CA ILE A 153 -14.11 6.33 -10.00
C ILE A 153 -14.80 5.08 -9.43
N LYS A 154 -14.05 3.97 -9.35
CA LYS A 154 -14.45 2.76 -8.62
C LYS A 154 -13.46 2.43 -7.51
N ARG A 155 -13.98 2.03 -6.36
CA ARG A 155 -13.17 1.52 -5.26
C ARG A 155 -13.66 0.13 -4.90
N ILE A 156 -12.80 -0.86 -5.05
CA ILE A 156 -13.14 -2.27 -4.85
C ILE A 156 -12.28 -2.84 -3.74
N PHE A 157 -12.91 -3.49 -2.78
CA PHE A 157 -12.22 -4.18 -1.70
C PHE A 157 -12.57 -5.67 -1.79
N PHE A 158 -11.59 -6.48 -2.14
CA PHE A 158 -11.71 -7.92 -2.12
C PHE A 158 -11.35 -8.45 -0.74
N ASN A 159 -12.10 -9.45 -0.29
CA ASN A 159 -11.95 -10.10 1.00
C ASN A 159 -11.66 -11.59 0.80
N THR A 160 -10.42 -12.01 1.07
CA THR A 160 -10.04 -13.43 0.93
C THR A 160 -10.76 -14.34 1.93
N LYS A 161 -11.39 -13.78 2.97
CA LYS A 161 -12.20 -14.49 3.97
C LYS A 161 -13.71 -14.42 3.69
N GLY A 162 -14.10 -13.92 2.51
CA GLY A 162 -15.49 -13.80 2.13
C GLY A 162 -16.21 -15.15 2.14
N THR A 163 -17.49 -15.11 2.51
CA THR A 163 -18.37 -16.28 2.53
C THR A 163 -19.74 -15.99 1.93
N LYS A 164 -19.98 -14.76 1.49
CA LYS A 164 -21.26 -14.26 1.00
C LYS A 164 -21.09 -13.45 -0.28
N GLY A 165 -22.16 -13.30 -1.02
CA GLY A 165 -22.18 -12.58 -2.30
C GLY A 165 -21.75 -13.50 -3.45
N GLU A 166 -22.04 -13.03 -4.66
CA GLU A 166 -21.61 -13.70 -5.89
C GLU A 166 -20.20 -13.29 -6.23
N ILE A 167 -19.39 -14.24 -6.69
CA ILE A 167 -18.05 -14.01 -7.20
C ILE A 167 -17.77 -15.05 -8.29
N SER A 168 -17.01 -14.70 -9.30
CA SER A 168 -16.60 -15.66 -10.34
C SER A 168 -15.70 -16.75 -9.77
N GLU A 169 -15.72 -17.94 -10.37
CA GLU A 169 -14.84 -19.04 -9.97
C GLU A 169 -13.35 -18.63 -10.06
N GLN A 170 -13.01 -17.87 -11.10
CA GLN A 170 -11.65 -17.37 -11.33
C GLN A 170 -11.21 -16.39 -10.22
N ALA A 171 -12.05 -15.39 -9.91
CA ALA A 171 -11.74 -14.45 -8.83
C ALA A 171 -11.66 -15.17 -7.48
N LYS A 172 -12.56 -16.12 -7.21
CA LYS A 172 -12.52 -16.94 -6.01
C LYS A 172 -11.22 -17.75 -5.90
N ALA A 173 -10.79 -18.39 -7.00
CA ALA A 173 -9.54 -19.15 -7.03
C ALA A 173 -8.32 -18.26 -6.70
N ILE A 174 -8.28 -17.02 -7.22
CA ILE A 174 -7.25 -16.04 -6.89
C ILE A 174 -7.27 -15.70 -5.39
N LEU A 175 -8.45 -15.39 -4.83
CA LEU A 175 -8.58 -15.07 -3.40
C LEU A 175 -8.17 -16.24 -2.51
N ASP A 176 -8.56 -17.47 -2.86
CA ASP A 176 -8.14 -18.68 -2.14
C ASP A 176 -6.63 -18.92 -2.26
N TYR A 177 -6.02 -18.64 -3.43
CA TYR A 177 -4.57 -18.71 -3.60
C TYR A 177 -3.83 -17.69 -2.72
N ILE A 178 -4.30 -16.44 -2.69
CA ILE A 178 -3.72 -15.38 -1.84
C ILE A 178 -3.79 -15.77 -0.36
N ASP A 179 -4.92 -16.34 0.08
CA ASP A 179 -5.14 -16.71 1.47
C ASP A 179 -4.35 -17.95 1.91
N LYS A 180 -4.41 -19.02 1.12
CA LYS A 180 -4.00 -20.38 1.50
C LYS A 180 -2.88 -20.95 0.63
N SER A 181 -2.48 -20.23 -0.43
CA SER A 181 -1.54 -20.72 -1.45
C SER A 181 -2.02 -22.01 -2.16
N THR A 182 -3.33 -22.20 -2.29
CA THR A 182 -3.94 -23.33 -3.00
C THR A 182 -4.01 -23.04 -4.50
N THR A 183 -3.56 -23.97 -5.32
CA THR A 183 -3.57 -23.85 -6.79
C THR A 183 -4.63 -24.78 -7.38
N GLU A 184 -5.84 -24.26 -7.60
CA GLU A 184 -6.98 -25.07 -8.04
C GLU A 184 -7.15 -25.10 -9.56
N ASP A 185 -6.83 -24.00 -10.24
CA ASP A 185 -6.98 -23.85 -11.68
C ASP A 185 -5.64 -23.64 -12.42
N LYS A 186 -5.73 -23.43 -13.74
CA LYS A 186 -4.53 -23.19 -14.58
C LYS A 186 -3.84 -21.90 -14.22
N PHE A 187 -4.60 -20.79 -14.03
CA PHE A 187 -4.04 -19.47 -13.78
C PHE A 187 -3.35 -19.41 -12.41
N THR A 188 -3.95 -19.95 -11.36
CA THR A 188 -3.32 -19.98 -10.02
C THR A 188 -2.05 -20.82 -10.00
N LYS A 189 -1.93 -21.86 -10.86
CA LYS A 189 -0.68 -22.60 -11.06
C LYS A 189 0.39 -21.75 -11.77
N GLU A 190 0.01 -20.99 -12.78
CA GLU A 190 0.91 -20.05 -13.46
C GLU A 190 1.37 -18.95 -12.51
N LEU A 191 0.47 -18.41 -11.70
CA LEU A 191 0.74 -17.43 -10.67
C LEU A 191 1.72 -17.96 -9.60
N ASP A 192 1.53 -19.21 -9.11
CA ASP A 192 2.46 -19.85 -8.18
C ASP A 192 3.84 -20.08 -8.79
N ASN A 193 3.89 -20.47 -10.07
CA ASN A 193 5.16 -20.59 -10.78
C ASN A 193 5.91 -19.25 -10.87
N GLU A 194 5.18 -18.14 -11.10
CA GLU A 194 5.79 -16.82 -11.14
C GLU A 194 6.30 -16.39 -9.75
N VAL A 195 5.52 -16.63 -8.68
CA VAL A 195 5.94 -16.43 -7.29
C VAL A 195 7.24 -17.20 -6.99
N ARG A 196 7.34 -18.46 -7.45
CA ARG A 196 8.57 -19.28 -7.28
C ARG A 196 9.75 -18.69 -8.04
N LYS A 197 9.55 -18.19 -9.27
CA LYS A 197 10.62 -17.51 -10.03
C LYS A 197 11.12 -16.27 -9.28
N VAL A 198 10.20 -15.46 -8.74
CA VAL A 198 10.57 -14.31 -7.93
C VAL A 198 11.40 -14.74 -6.72
N ARG A 199 10.94 -15.70 -5.94
CA ARG A 199 11.67 -16.23 -4.77
C ARG A 199 13.04 -16.81 -5.08
N ASN A 200 13.23 -17.37 -6.26
CA ASN A 200 14.52 -17.93 -6.69
C ASN A 200 15.46 -16.89 -7.32
N ASN A 201 15.03 -15.63 -7.43
CA ASN A 201 15.84 -14.56 -8.02
C ASN A 201 16.76 -13.91 -6.99
N GLU A 202 18.06 -14.15 -7.11
CA GLU A 202 19.07 -13.59 -6.20
C GLU A 202 19.18 -12.05 -6.25
N GLY A 203 18.85 -11.44 -7.39
CA GLY A 203 18.81 -9.97 -7.52
C GLY A 203 17.70 -9.37 -6.65
N TRP A 204 16.50 -9.94 -6.72
CA TRP A 204 15.36 -9.51 -5.92
C TRP A 204 15.52 -9.85 -4.44
N ARG A 205 16.17 -10.95 -4.12
CA ARG A 205 16.54 -11.28 -2.73
C ARG A 205 17.42 -10.17 -2.14
N ARG A 206 18.45 -9.73 -2.86
CA ARG A 206 19.32 -8.64 -2.41
C ARG A 206 18.58 -7.32 -2.28
N GLU A 207 17.68 -7.01 -3.21
CA GLU A 207 16.83 -5.82 -3.15
C GLU A 207 15.94 -5.84 -1.91
N TYR A 208 15.25 -6.95 -1.64
CA TYR A 208 14.42 -7.12 -0.45
C TYR A 208 15.21 -6.92 0.85
N MET A 209 16.38 -7.56 0.96
CA MET A 209 17.24 -7.43 2.12
C MET A 209 17.71 -5.99 2.34
N LYS A 210 18.03 -5.27 1.25
CA LYS A 210 18.40 -3.85 1.32
C LYS A 210 17.24 -2.99 1.81
N THR A 211 16.03 -3.24 1.32
CA THR A 211 14.82 -2.54 1.75
C THR A 211 14.56 -2.78 3.24
N LEU A 212 14.66 -4.03 3.70
CA LEU A 212 14.49 -4.36 5.13
C LEU A 212 15.50 -3.65 6.03
N LEU A 213 16.76 -3.59 5.63
CA LEU A 213 17.81 -2.88 6.40
C LEU A 213 17.45 -1.40 6.50
N HIS A 214 17.08 -0.78 5.40
CA HIS A 214 16.69 0.64 5.38
C HIS A 214 15.43 0.92 6.24
N GLU A 215 14.42 0.05 6.18
CA GLU A 215 13.24 0.17 7.05
C GLU A 215 13.57 -0.01 8.53
N GLN A 216 14.54 -0.86 8.85
CA GLN A 216 15.02 -1.03 10.22
C GLN A 216 15.74 0.23 10.71
N GLU A 217 16.63 0.81 9.89
CA GLU A 217 17.32 2.07 10.18
C GLU A 217 16.31 3.19 10.46
N ILE A 218 15.36 3.44 9.55
CA ILE A 218 14.31 4.46 9.74
C ILE A 218 13.50 4.22 11.03
N ARG A 219 13.20 2.96 11.34
CA ARG A 219 12.45 2.62 12.55
C ARG A 219 13.26 2.84 13.83
N GLU A 220 14.56 2.56 13.78
CA GLU A 220 15.47 2.80 14.92
C GLU A 220 15.65 4.31 15.13
N GLU A 221 15.86 5.08 14.05
CA GLU A 221 15.92 6.55 14.09
C GLU A 221 14.62 7.13 14.69
N GLY A 222 13.45 6.77 14.19
CA GLY A 222 12.18 7.27 14.71
C GLY A 222 11.90 6.87 16.17
N ARG A 223 12.45 5.72 16.64
CA ARG A 223 12.38 5.35 18.06
C ARG A 223 13.33 6.20 18.92
N GLU A 224 14.50 6.49 18.40
CA GLU A 224 15.49 7.34 19.07
C GLU A 224 14.93 8.76 19.22
N GLU A 225 14.40 9.33 18.11
CA GLU A 225 13.74 10.64 18.11
C GLU A 225 12.58 10.72 19.12
N GLY A 226 11.68 9.74 19.11
CA GLY A 226 10.55 9.70 20.05
C GLY A 226 10.99 9.59 21.52
N ARG A 227 12.09 8.89 21.80
CA ARG A 227 12.66 8.82 23.15
C ARG A 227 13.33 10.15 23.53
N ALA A 228 14.04 10.79 22.60
CA ALA A 228 14.64 12.11 22.81
C ALA A 228 13.56 13.15 23.13
N GLU A 229 12.52 13.22 22.32
CA GLU A 229 11.36 14.10 22.54
C GLU A 229 10.73 13.89 23.92
N GLN A 230 10.53 12.65 24.31
CA GLN A 230 9.96 12.33 25.63
C GLN A 230 10.87 12.76 26.78
N ILE A 231 12.18 12.51 26.68
CA ILE A 231 13.17 12.94 27.69
C ILE A 231 13.15 14.45 27.82
N ILE A 232 13.16 15.18 26.72
CA ILE A 232 13.18 16.64 26.69
C ILE A 232 11.90 17.20 27.33
N LYS A 233 10.72 16.74 26.86
CA LYS A 233 9.41 17.23 27.36
C LYS A 233 9.26 17.02 28.88
N ILE A 234 9.58 15.82 29.36
CA ILE A 234 9.52 15.53 30.80
C ILE A 234 10.52 16.41 31.57
N SER A 235 11.75 16.54 31.07
CA SER A 235 12.77 17.33 31.75
C SER A 235 12.41 18.83 31.82
N MET A 236 11.79 19.37 30.77
CA MET A 236 11.30 20.74 30.74
C MET A 236 10.12 20.97 31.70
N GLU A 237 9.18 20.01 31.77
CA GLU A 237 8.06 20.05 32.73
C GLU A 237 8.54 20.16 34.20
N TYR A 238 9.68 19.52 34.52
CA TYR A 238 10.30 19.59 35.84
C TYR A 238 11.37 20.67 35.97
N ASN A 239 11.47 21.61 35.02
CA ASN A 239 12.45 22.70 35.00
C ASN A 239 13.92 22.23 35.19
N VAL A 240 14.30 21.13 34.54
CA VAL A 240 15.66 20.59 34.57
C VAL A 240 16.57 21.50 33.74
N GLU A 241 17.76 21.79 34.27
CA GLU A 241 18.77 22.59 33.57
C GLU A 241 19.18 21.97 32.23
N THR A 242 19.32 22.80 31.20
CA THR A 242 19.63 22.40 29.81
C THR A 242 20.83 21.45 29.71
N GLU A 243 21.93 21.72 30.44
CA GLU A 243 23.13 20.87 30.42
C GLU A 243 22.85 19.46 31.00
N LYS A 244 21.96 19.34 31.96
CA LYS A 244 21.53 18.04 32.52
C LYS A 244 20.66 17.28 31.52
N ILE A 245 19.82 17.98 30.74
CA ILE A 245 19.03 17.37 29.67
C ILE A 245 19.95 16.80 28.58
N VAL A 246 20.91 17.59 28.12
CA VAL A 246 21.92 17.17 27.12
C VAL A 246 22.69 15.94 27.63
N SER A 247 23.17 15.99 28.87
CA SER A 247 23.91 14.87 29.47
C SER A 247 23.07 13.60 29.56
N LYS A 248 21.79 13.74 29.88
CA LYS A 248 20.84 12.63 29.93
C LYS A 248 20.57 12.04 28.55
N LEU A 249 20.36 12.87 27.52
CA LEU A 249 20.20 12.41 26.14
C LEU A 249 21.41 11.60 25.67
N ILE A 250 22.62 12.09 25.93
CA ILE A 250 23.87 11.39 25.57
C ILE A 250 23.94 10.03 26.26
N THR A 251 23.62 9.96 27.55
CA THR A 251 23.74 8.74 28.34
C THR A 251 22.65 7.72 27.99
N ASP A 252 21.39 8.16 27.88
CA ASP A 252 20.23 7.27 27.74
C ASP A 252 20.04 6.76 26.29
N LEU A 253 20.48 7.56 25.28
CA LEU A 253 20.37 7.24 23.89
C LEU A 253 21.68 6.81 23.24
N ASN A 254 22.81 6.97 23.94
CA ASN A 254 24.17 6.70 23.43
C ASN A 254 24.51 7.50 22.17
N ILE A 255 24.07 8.75 22.12
CA ILE A 255 24.27 9.68 20.99
C ILE A 255 25.39 10.69 21.26
N SER A 256 25.84 11.37 20.20
CA SER A 256 26.81 12.44 20.33
C SER A 256 26.21 13.69 20.96
N ARG A 257 27.06 14.55 21.56
CA ARG A 257 26.60 15.84 22.08
C ARG A 257 25.99 16.73 21.00
N LYS A 258 26.47 16.62 19.77
CA LYS A 258 25.92 17.36 18.63
C LYS A 258 24.46 16.95 18.38
N GLN A 259 24.18 15.66 18.28
CA GLN A 259 22.80 15.13 18.11
C GLN A 259 21.91 15.49 19.31
N ALA A 260 22.42 15.42 20.53
CA ALA A 260 21.66 15.82 21.72
C ALA A 260 21.25 17.30 21.69
N ASN A 261 22.11 18.19 21.20
CA ASN A 261 21.77 19.58 21.02
C ASN A 261 20.77 19.82 19.87
N GLU A 262 20.91 19.10 18.75
CA GLU A 262 19.97 19.15 17.64
C GLU A 262 18.54 18.74 18.11
N TYR A 263 18.40 17.66 18.84
CA TYR A 263 17.12 17.27 19.45
C TYR A 263 16.57 18.31 20.44
N LEU A 264 17.44 18.92 21.23
CA LEU A 264 17.00 19.94 22.16
C LEU A 264 16.50 21.22 21.45
N GLU A 265 17.14 21.61 20.35
CA GLU A 265 16.69 22.73 19.51
C GLU A 265 15.34 22.44 18.84
N GLU A 266 15.10 21.20 18.45
CA GLU A 266 13.88 20.77 17.76
C GLU A 266 12.69 20.63 18.73
N TYR A 267 12.88 19.93 19.84
CA TYR A 267 11.80 19.52 20.76
C TYR A 267 11.75 20.35 22.06
N GLY A 268 12.70 21.22 22.30
CA GLY A 268 12.80 22.05 23.50
C GLY A 268 12.09 23.42 23.42
N LYS A 269 11.17 23.59 22.48
CA LYS A 269 10.42 24.85 22.29
C LYS A 269 9.08 24.86 23.00
#